data_4f5bc7ba38cc4ec47fa212bfe629bc1f
#
_entry.id   4f5bc7ba38cc4ec47fa212bfe629bc1f
#
_cell.length_a   1.000
_cell.length_b   1.000
_cell.length_c   1.000
_cell.angle_alpha   90.00
_cell.angle_beta   90.00
_cell.angle_gamma   90.00
#
_symmetry.space_group_name_H-M   'P 1'
#
loop_
_entity.id
_entity.type
_entity.pdbx_description
1 polymer ?
#
loop_
_entity_poly.entity_id
_entity_poly.type
_entity_poly.pdbx_seq_one_letter_code
_entity_poly.pdbx_strand_id
1 'polypeptide(L)'
;MTTALQMLPYRISFGETSLDVSYISGAATRPEYRNRGLMGRLLKESFEIMRSRNIPLSALIPAESWLYDYYASKGYASVFFRQELNFSSAHRFYGDGYHRVAMSMDELYRFFDEQMRRRSCCIQHGREDFNVICDDIY
;
A
#
# COMPACT_ATOMS: atom_id res chain seq x y z
N MET A 1 0.36 -24.20 10.09
CA MET A 1 1.04 -22.92 9.85
C MET A 1 0.86 -22.06 11.09
N THR A 2 1.94 -21.57 11.71
CA THR A 2 1.93 -20.85 12.99
C THR A 2 2.03 -19.33 12.82
N THR A 3 2.78 -18.88 11.82
CA THR A 3 2.93 -17.49 11.41
C THR A 3 2.99 -17.40 9.88
N ALA A 4 2.51 -16.31 9.32
CA ALA A 4 2.50 -16.07 7.88
C ALA A 4 2.59 -14.57 7.58
N LEU A 5 3.09 -14.25 6.41
CA LEU A 5 2.97 -12.96 5.74
C LEU A 5 2.91 -13.18 4.23
N GLN A 6 2.43 -12.19 3.51
CA GLN A 6 2.47 -12.13 2.05
C GLN A 6 3.45 -11.04 1.63
N MET A 7 4.15 -11.30 0.53
CA MET A 7 5.05 -10.35 -0.12
C MET A 7 4.45 -10.02 -1.49
N LEU A 8 3.68 -8.94 -1.56
CA LEU A 8 3.02 -8.52 -2.79
C LEU A 8 3.96 -7.63 -3.61
N PRO A 9 4.14 -7.92 -4.91
CA PRO A 9 5.01 -7.14 -5.76
C PRO A 9 4.27 -5.88 -6.22
N TYR A 10 4.81 -4.72 -5.85
CA TYR A 10 4.36 -3.42 -6.33
C TYR A 10 5.53 -2.60 -6.86
N ARG A 11 5.21 -1.47 -7.43
CA ARG A 11 6.16 -0.43 -7.79
C ARG A 11 5.79 0.86 -7.08
N ILE A 12 6.79 1.66 -6.75
CA ILE A 12 6.62 2.98 -6.17
C ILE A 12 7.30 4.02 -7.07
N SER A 13 6.60 5.11 -7.34
CA SER A 13 7.20 6.26 -8.01
C SER A 13 8.15 6.98 -7.04
N PHE A 14 9.33 7.36 -7.51
CA PHE A 14 10.29 8.11 -6.73
C PHE A 14 10.97 9.17 -7.63
N GLY A 15 10.46 10.39 -7.57
CA GLY A 15 10.82 11.41 -8.55
C GLY A 15 10.42 10.96 -9.96
N GLU A 16 11.39 10.99 -10.89
CA GLU A 16 11.18 10.54 -12.28
C GLU A 16 11.43 9.02 -12.47
N THR A 17 11.79 8.31 -11.41
CA THR A 17 12.06 6.87 -11.48
C THR A 17 10.97 6.07 -10.79
N SER A 18 11.01 4.75 -10.98
CA SER A 18 10.12 3.80 -10.33
C SER A 18 10.95 2.66 -9.77
N LEU A 19 10.71 2.33 -8.51
CA LEU A 19 11.42 1.27 -7.79
C LEU A 19 10.49 0.11 -7.49
N ASP A 20 11.02 -1.11 -7.52
CA ASP A 20 10.30 -2.28 -7.07
C ASP A 20 10.18 -2.25 -5.54
N VAL A 21 9.02 -2.60 -5.04
CA VAL A 21 8.72 -2.67 -3.61
C VAL A 21 8.01 -3.98 -3.28
N SER A 22 8.40 -4.60 -2.20
CA SER A 22 7.64 -5.72 -1.62
C SER A 22 6.70 -5.17 -0.55
N TYR A 23 5.40 -5.21 -0.82
CA TYR A 23 4.39 -4.83 0.16
C TYR A 23 4.07 -6.02 1.05
N ILE A 24 4.35 -5.87 2.34
CA ILE A 24 4.06 -6.90 3.34
C ILE A 24 2.60 -6.79 3.75
N SER A 25 1.84 -7.83 3.48
CA SER A 25 0.41 -7.94 3.79
C SER A 25 0.13 -9.20 4.60
N GLY A 26 -1.00 -9.25 5.30
CA GLY A 26 -1.48 -10.43 5.99
C GLY A 26 -0.52 -10.97 7.06
N ALA A 27 0.33 -10.12 7.64
CA ALA A 27 1.27 -10.52 8.67
C ALA A 27 0.53 -10.95 9.94
N ALA A 28 0.48 -12.25 10.21
CA ALA A 28 -0.27 -12.83 11.30
C ALA A 28 0.49 -13.95 12.01
N THR A 29 0.30 -14.05 13.32
CA THR A 29 0.78 -15.16 14.16
C THR A 29 -0.37 -15.65 15.01
N ARG A 30 -0.60 -16.96 15.02
CA ARG A 30 -1.63 -17.58 15.86
C ARG A 30 -1.41 -17.21 17.33
N PRO A 31 -2.48 -16.92 18.10
CA PRO A 31 -2.38 -16.44 19.48
C PRO A 31 -1.45 -17.26 20.36
N GLU A 32 -1.55 -18.59 20.28
CA GLU A 32 -0.77 -19.54 21.08
C GLU A 32 0.74 -19.57 20.72
N TYR A 33 1.13 -18.92 19.63
CA TYR A 33 2.52 -18.82 19.16
C TYR A 33 3.09 -17.41 19.21
N ARG A 34 2.32 -16.44 19.72
CA ARG A 34 2.79 -15.06 19.89
C ARG A 34 3.91 -14.96 20.91
N ASN A 35 4.60 -13.83 20.91
CA ASN A 35 5.71 -13.51 21.83
C ASN A 35 6.91 -14.47 21.76
N ARG A 36 7.03 -15.27 20.69
CA ARG A 36 8.15 -16.19 20.44
C ARG A 36 9.11 -15.71 19.36
N GLY A 37 8.97 -14.47 18.91
CA GLY A 37 9.82 -13.89 17.88
C GLY A 37 9.62 -14.43 16.46
N LEU A 38 8.56 -15.25 16.21
CA LEU A 38 8.34 -15.91 14.92
C LEU A 38 8.14 -14.91 13.78
N MET A 39 7.30 -13.90 13.98
CA MET A 39 7.08 -12.88 12.96
C MET A 39 8.36 -12.08 12.67
N GLY A 40 9.16 -11.77 13.70
CA GLY A 40 10.45 -11.08 13.51
C GLY A 40 11.44 -11.89 12.68
N ARG A 41 11.47 -13.22 12.85
CA ARG A 41 12.28 -14.13 12.00
C ARG A 41 11.76 -14.15 10.57
N LEU A 42 10.46 -14.25 10.39
CA LEU A 42 9.85 -14.28 9.05
C LEU A 42 10.06 -12.96 8.29
N LEU A 43 9.99 -11.82 8.97
CA LEU A 43 10.34 -10.53 8.38
C LEU A 43 11.81 -10.46 7.96
N LYS A 44 12.73 -10.99 8.78
CA LYS A 44 14.14 -11.07 8.40
C LYS A 44 14.35 -11.93 7.17
N GLU A 45 13.70 -13.09 7.09
CA GLU A 45 13.74 -13.96 5.92
C GLU A 45 13.18 -13.26 4.67
N SER A 46 12.08 -12.49 4.82
CA SER A 46 11.54 -11.71 3.71
C SER A 46 12.54 -10.69 3.16
N PHE A 47 13.33 -10.03 4.02
CA PHE A 47 14.38 -9.12 3.57
C PHE A 47 15.51 -9.83 2.82
N GLU A 48 15.90 -11.05 3.23
CA GLU A 48 16.89 -11.84 2.48
C GLU A 48 16.35 -12.26 1.10
N ILE A 49 15.07 -12.63 1.02
CA ILE A 49 14.41 -12.92 -0.27
C ILE A 49 14.37 -11.67 -1.15
N MET A 50 14.03 -10.50 -0.60
CA MET A 50 14.04 -9.24 -1.34
C MET A 50 15.44 -8.93 -1.87
N ARG A 51 16.47 -9.07 -1.04
CA ARG A 51 17.87 -8.86 -1.44
C ARG A 51 18.26 -9.78 -2.60
N SER A 52 17.91 -11.07 -2.53
CA SER A 52 18.20 -12.04 -3.61
C SER A 52 17.47 -11.73 -4.92
N ARG A 53 16.36 -11.00 -4.85
CA ARG A 53 15.54 -10.56 -6.01
C ARG A 53 15.85 -9.13 -6.47
N ASN A 54 16.82 -8.46 -5.85
CA ASN A 54 17.15 -7.05 -6.10
C ASN A 54 15.95 -6.10 -5.88
N ILE A 55 15.07 -6.41 -4.91
CA ILE A 55 13.96 -5.54 -4.51
C ILE A 55 14.48 -4.61 -3.42
N PRO A 56 14.63 -3.31 -3.68
CA PRO A 56 15.30 -2.38 -2.77
C PRO A 56 14.44 -1.93 -1.59
N LEU A 57 13.12 -2.04 -1.69
CA LEU A 57 12.20 -1.47 -0.71
C LEU A 57 11.20 -2.49 -0.20
N SER A 58 10.88 -2.40 1.09
CA SER A 58 9.74 -3.04 1.73
C SER A 58 8.79 -1.99 2.25
N ALA A 59 7.50 -2.17 2.05
CA ALA A 59 6.46 -1.29 2.56
C ALA A 59 5.37 -2.09 3.27
N LEU A 60 4.71 -1.47 4.23
CA LEU A 60 3.52 -1.99 4.88
C LEU A 60 2.71 -0.85 5.51
N ILE A 61 1.47 -1.14 5.84
CA ILE A 61 0.61 -0.24 6.62
C ILE A 61 0.27 -0.97 7.92
N PRO A 62 0.72 -0.47 9.09
CA PRO A 62 0.35 -1.06 10.37
C PRO A 62 -1.15 -0.92 10.62
N ALA A 63 -1.81 -2.00 11.01
CA ALA A 63 -3.25 -2.00 11.31
C ALA A 63 -3.59 -1.33 12.65
N GLU A 64 -2.65 -1.32 13.59
CA GLU A 64 -2.82 -0.84 14.95
C GLU A 64 -1.68 0.10 15.34
N SER A 65 -1.95 1.08 16.18
CA SER A 65 -0.95 2.10 16.57
C SER A 65 0.31 1.50 17.22
N TRP A 66 0.17 0.48 18.04
CA TRP A 66 1.32 -0.18 18.69
C TRP A 66 2.23 -0.95 17.72
N LEU A 67 1.75 -1.27 16.52
CA LEU A 67 2.55 -1.93 15.49
C LEU A 67 3.59 -1.00 14.86
N TYR A 68 3.44 0.31 14.96
CA TYR A 68 4.46 1.25 14.47
C TYR A 68 5.80 1.04 15.19
N ASP A 69 5.78 0.96 16.53
CA ASP A 69 6.98 0.70 17.33
C ASP A 69 7.54 -0.70 17.06
N TYR A 70 6.65 -1.69 16.90
CA TYR A 70 7.06 -3.04 16.55
C TYR A 70 7.81 -3.06 15.21
N TYR A 71 7.27 -2.48 14.15
CA TYR A 71 7.91 -2.46 12.84
C TYR A 71 9.15 -1.56 12.82
N ALA A 72 9.15 -0.46 13.54
CA ALA A 72 10.35 0.37 13.72
C ALA A 72 11.51 -0.44 14.32
N SER A 73 11.25 -1.32 15.30
CA SER A 73 12.24 -2.24 15.86
C SER A 73 12.76 -3.29 14.85
N LYS A 74 12.10 -3.43 13.68
CA LYS A 74 12.49 -4.32 12.58
C LYS A 74 13.14 -3.60 11.40
N GLY A 75 13.37 -2.29 11.52
CA GLY A 75 14.04 -1.48 10.51
C GLY A 75 13.13 -0.69 9.58
N TYR A 76 11.82 -0.67 9.83
CA TYR A 76 10.90 0.20 9.12
C TYR A 76 10.90 1.61 9.69
N ALA A 77 10.60 2.59 8.85
CA ALA A 77 10.41 3.97 9.26
C ALA A 77 9.06 4.48 8.73
N SER A 78 8.39 5.33 9.50
CA SER A 78 7.18 6.01 9.05
C SER A 78 7.57 7.15 8.11
N VAL A 79 7.27 6.97 6.81
CA VAL A 79 7.66 7.93 5.76
C VAL A 79 6.44 8.48 4.99
N PHE A 80 5.28 7.87 5.15
CA PHE A 80 4.03 8.29 4.52
C PHE A 80 3.00 8.63 5.57
N PHE A 81 2.23 9.69 5.29
CA PHE A 81 1.16 10.15 6.16
C PHE A 81 -0.16 10.08 5.39
N ARG A 82 -1.19 9.56 6.05
CA ARG A 82 -2.55 9.56 5.52
C ARG A 82 -3.22 10.87 5.88
N GLN A 83 -3.77 11.55 4.89
CA GLN A 83 -4.67 12.67 5.11
C GLN A 83 -6.11 12.15 5.08
N GLU A 84 -6.87 12.37 6.12
CA GLU A 84 -8.30 12.12 6.14
C GLU A 84 -9.05 13.43 5.97
N LEU A 85 -9.88 13.50 4.95
CA LEU A 85 -10.76 14.63 4.72
C LEU A 85 -12.19 14.18 5.05
N ASN A 86 -12.75 14.74 6.12
CA ASN A 86 -14.12 14.48 6.50
C ASN A 86 -15.03 15.50 5.82
N PHE A 87 -15.93 15.03 4.99
CA PHE A 87 -16.91 15.85 4.30
C PHE A 87 -18.27 15.70 4.98
N SER A 88 -18.92 16.82 5.26
CA SER A 88 -20.30 16.83 5.73
C SER A 88 -21.24 17.12 4.56
N SER A 89 -22.53 16.88 4.74
CA SER A 89 -23.58 17.22 3.78
C SER A 89 -23.65 18.73 3.45
N ALA A 90 -23.03 19.58 4.27
CA ALA A 90 -22.88 21.01 4.01
C ALA A 90 -21.84 21.37 2.95
N HIS A 91 -20.94 20.43 2.60
CA HIS A 91 -19.97 20.63 1.54
C HIS A 91 -20.67 20.50 0.18
N ARG A 92 -20.72 21.60 -0.55
CA ARG A 92 -21.22 21.60 -1.92
C ARG A 92 -20.08 21.26 -2.87
N PHE A 93 -20.05 20.01 -3.34
CA PHE A 93 -19.09 19.57 -4.36
C PHE A 93 -19.49 19.96 -5.79
N TYR A 94 -20.69 20.51 -5.96
CA TYR A 94 -21.22 20.94 -7.24
C TYR A 94 -21.03 22.47 -7.36
N GLY A 95 -19.87 22.90 -7.80
CA GLY A 95 -19.64 24.23 -8.32
C GLY A 95 -19.84 24.24 -9.85
N ASP A 96 -20.04 25.42 -10.42
CA ASP A 96 -20.31 25.62 -11.88
C ASP A 96 -19.19 25.14 -12.82
N GLY A 97 -18.22 24.38 -12.35
CA GLY A 97 -17.08 23.87 -13.14
C GLY A 97 -16.95 22.34 -13.20
N TYR A 98 -17.85 21.59 -12.57
CA TYR A 98 -17.78 20.12 -12.57
C TYR A 98 -18.82 19.51 -13.48
N HIS A 99 -18.37 18.75 -14.46
CA HIS A 99 -19.24 18.00 -15.38
C HIS A 99 -19.08 16.51 -15.13
N ARG A 100 -20.20 15.79 -15.12
CA ARG A 100 -20.18 14.33 -15.12
C ARG A 100 -19.68 13.85 -16.48
N VAL A 101 -18.58 13.14 -16.51
CA VAL A 101 -18.05 12.51 -17.73
C VAL A 101 -18.33 11.03 -17.64
N ALA A 102 -18.98 10.47 -18.66
CA ALA A 102 -19.10 9.02 -18.82
C ALA A 102 -17.76 8.51 -19.39
N MET A 103 -17.09 7.64 -18.67
CA MET A 103 -15.83 7.02 -19.07
C MET A 103 -15.99 5.51 -19.04
N SER A 104 -15.38 4.82 -19.99
CA SER A 104 -15.18 3.38 -19.88
C SER A 104 -14.20 3.06 -18.76
N MET A 105 -14.22 1.82 -18.24
CA MET A 105 -13.28 1.38 -17.22
C MET A 105 -11.81 1.47 -17.69
N ASP A 106 -11.57 1.35 -19.00
CA ASP A 106 -10.23 1.48 -19.58
C ASP A 106 -9.74 2.94 -19.60
N GLU A 107 -10.61 3.87 -19.89
CA GLU A 107 -10.31 5.30 -19.86
C GLU A 107 -10.10 5.75 -18.42
N LEU A 108 -10.94 5.27 -17.50
CA LEU A 108 -10.83 5.59 -16.07
C LEU A 108 -9.52 5.06 -15.48
N TYR A 109 -9.14 3.81 -15.83
CA TYR A 109 -7.85 3.26 -15.40
C TYR A 109 -6.66 4.06 -15.96
N ARG A 110 -6.68 4.40 -17.25
CA ARG A 110 -5.60 5.20 -17.84
C ARG A 110 -5.45 6.55 -17.16
N PHE A 111 -6.57 7.22 -16.88
CA PHE A 111 -6.57 8.48 -16.14
C PHE A 111 -6.00 8.30 -14.71
N PHE A 112 -6.47 7.28 -14.00
CA PHE A 112 -5.99 6.94 -12.66
C PHE A 112 -4.48 6.68 -12.66
N ASP A 113 -3.99 5.78 -13.53
CA ASP A 113 -2.58 5.39 -13.62
C ASP A 113 -1.70 6.61 -13.94
N GLU A 114 -2.12 7.47 -14.87
CA GLU A 114 -1.41 8.71 -15.19
C GLU A 114 -1.32 9.65 -13.99
N GLN A 115 -2.41 9.84 -13.23
CA GLN A 115 -2.39 10.68 -12.04
C GLN A 115 -1.51 10.09 -10.92
N MET A 116 -1.52 8.77 -10.74
CA MET A 116 -0.67 8.10 -9.76
C MET A 116 0.82 8.21 -10.12
N ARG A 117 1.19 8.09 -11.40
CA ARG A 117 2.57 8.23 -11.87
C ARG A 117 3.14 9.63 -11.71
N ARG A 118 2.30 10.65 -11.73
CA ARG A 118 2.70 12.04 -11.49
C ARG A 118 3.02 12.36 -10.02
N ARG A 119 2.60 11.48 -9.10
CA ARG A 119 2.85 11.66 -7.67
C ARG A 119 4.17 11.02 -7.30
N SER A 120 5.03 11.73 -6.59
CA SER A 120 6.21 11.14 -5.99
C SER A 120 5.84 10.30 -4.77
N CYS A 121 6.58 9.21 -4.55
CA CYS A 121 6.38 8.27 -3.45
C CYS A 121 4.96 7.67 -3.41
N CYS A 122 4.42 7.32 -4.57
CA CYS A 122 3.09 6.74 -4.71
C CYS A 122 3.19 5.28 -5.18
N ILE A 123 2.52 4.37 -4.47
CA ILE A 123 2.38 2.98 -4.90
C ILE A 123 1.57 2.94 -6.19
N GLN A 124 2.12 2.27 -7.19
CA GLN A 124 1.48 2.10 -8.49
C GLN A 124 0.61 0.84 -8.47
N HIS A 125 -0.66 1.00 -8.79
CA HIS A 125 -1.62 -0.11 -8.86
C HIS A 125 -1.77 -0.59 -10.30
N GLY A 126 -1.74 -1.91 -10.47
CA GLY A 126 -2.06 -2.54 -11.75
C GLY A 126 -3.56 -2.47 -12.08
N ARG A 127 -3.92 -2.92 -13.28
CA ARG A 127 -5.34 -2.94 -13.70
C ARG A 127 -6.21 -3.80 -12.79
N GLU A 128 -5.69 -4.94 -12.33
CA GLU A 128 -6.41 -5.85 -11.43
C GLU A 128 -6.67 -5.20 -10.08
N ASP A 129 -5.64 -4.57 -9.48
CA ASP A 129 -5.80 -3.82 -8.23
C ASP A 129 -6.82 -2.68 -8.38
N PHE A 130 -6.78 -1.97 -9.52
CA PHE A 130 -7.71 -0.89 -9.79
C PHE A 130 -9.17 -1.37 -9.87
N ASN A 131 -9.41 -2.52 -10.49
CA ASN A 131 -10.75 -3.11 -10.53
C ASN A 131 -11.27 -3.42 -9.12
N VAL A 132 -10.41 -4.03 -8.25
CA VAL A 132 -10.78 -4.29 -6.85
C VAL A 132 -11.08 -2.98 -6.10
N ILE A 133 -10.28 -1.93 -6.30
CA ILE A 133 -10.53 -0.61 -5.71
C ILE A 133 -11.89 -0.05 -6.14
N CYS A 134 -12.25 -0.21 -7.42
CA CYS A 134 -13.55 0.25 -7.92
C CYS A 134 -14.70 -0.57 -7.35
N ASP A 135 -14.54 -1.89 -7.25
CA ASP A 135 -15.58 -2.79 -6.69
C ASP A 135 -15.84 -2.52 -5.19
N ASP A 136 -14.83 -2.06 -4.45
CA ASP A 136 -14.98 -1.68 -3.02
C ASP A 136 -15.69 -0.33 -2.81
N ILE A 137 -15.79 0.51 -3.85
CA ILE A 137 -16.40 1.84 -3.77
C ILE A 137 -17.90 1.80 -4.10
N TYR A 138 -18.38 0.80 -4.83
CA TYR A 138 -19.76 0.63 -5.30
C TYR A 138 -20.44 -0.56 -4.65
#